data_38e06aff4579b9078e62f82d356605d1
#
_entry.id   38e06aff4579b9078e62f82d356605d1
#
_cell.length_a   1.000
_cell.length_b   1.000
_cell.length_c   1.000
_cell.angle_alpha   90.00
_cell.angle_beta   90.00
_cell.angle_gamma   90.00
#
_symmetry.space_group_name_H-M   'P 1'
#
loop_
_entity.id
_entity.type
_entity.pdbx_description
1 polymer ?
#
loop_
_entity_poly.entity_id
_entity_poly.type
_entity_poly.pdbx_seq_one_letter_code
_entity_poly.pdbx_strand_id
1 'polypeptide(L)'
;MPIQVNELSKHFKMFKREAGLSGAFHSFFNRKYEIFHALKDISIQIEDGEIVGILGENGAGKTTLIKLLVGLLHPSSGEVNINGFTPWNRKSDFLKQISVVMGQKNQLWWDIPASESFLLNQKIYEIPEIQYKNTLNELVDLLSVQDKLNVQVRRLSLGERMKMEIIAALLHKPKIVLLDEPTIGLDVISQLKIREFVKYYNEKYKTTFLLTSHYMHDIQALCKRVFVIHKGASLYDGDFEKLVNRVNPKRKLIFEFSEIPDTNKTKILLQKYIFNLNDTILHAELPDKELTNLVSELFHLGIPASITMEDLPVEDTMRSFFMAPEKFLE
;
A
#
# COMPACT_ATOMS: atom_id res chain seq x y z
N MET A 1 -16.77 -2.18 15.00
CA MET A 1 -15.41 -2.50 14.50
C MET A 1 -15.51 -3.62 13.51
N PRO A 2 -15.29 -3.38 12.23
CA PRO A 2 -15.48 -4.41 11.21
C PRO A 2 -14.37 -5.46 11.21
N ILE A 3 -13.14 -5.11 11.60
CA ILE A 3 -12.01 -6.05 11.62
C ILE A 3 -11.32 -5.98 12.97
N GLN A 4 -11.25 -7.13 13.63
CA GLN A 4 -10.53 -7.33 14.90
C GLN A 4 -9.60 -8.54 14.74
N VAL A 5 -8.33 -8.32 14.98
CA VAL A 5 -7.27 -9.30 14.93
C VAL A 5 -6.56 -9.32 16.27
N ASN A 6 -6.48 -10.46 16.93
CA ASN A 6 -5.87 -10.62 18.24
C ASN A 6 -4.80 -11.72 18.19
N GLU A 7 -3.55 -11.34 18.47
CA GLU A 7 -2.38 -12.23 18.60
C GLU A 7 -2.24 -13.24 17.45
N LEU A 8 -2.56 -12.76 16.24
CA LEU A 8 -2.60 -13.61 15.04
C LEU A 8 -1.20 -14.03 14.62
N SER A 9 -0.96 -15.34 14.61
CA SER A 9 0.32 -15.89 14.16
C SER A 9 0.13 -16.90 13.03
N LYS A 10 1.10 -16.92 12.10
CA LYS A 10 1.16 -17.90 11.03
C LYS A 10 2.57 -18.39 10.81
N HIS A 11 2.76 -19.69 10.90
CA HIS A 11 4.01 -20.34 10.52
C HIS A 11 3.78 -21.41 9.44
N PHE A 12 4.81 -21.66 8.65
CA PHE A 12 4.84 -22.69 7.62
C PHE A 12 5.98 -23.67 7.91
N LYS A 13 5.71 -24.95 7.76
CA LYS A 13 6.73 -25.99 7.80
C LYS A 13 7.38 -26.08 6.42
N MET A 14 8.62 -25.69 6.31
CA MET A 14 9.40 -25.77 5.06
C MET A 14 10.35 -26.96 5.11
N PHE A 15 10.40 -27.72 4.03
CA PHE A 15 11.34 -28.83 3.91
C PHE A 15 12.71 -28.32 3.50
N LYS A 16 13.72 -28.55 4.33
CA LYS A 16 15.10 -28.18 3.99
C LYS A 16 15.71 -29.27 3.10
N ARG A 17 15.86 -28.98 1.80
CA ARG A 17 16.57 -29.84 0.88
C ARG A 17 18.08 -29.65 1.08
N GLU A 18 18.80 -30.73 1.38
CA GLU A 18 20.25 -30.73 1.31
C GLU A 18 20.66 -30.83 -0.17
N ALA A 19 21.60 -30.00 -0.59
CA ALA A 19 22.09 -29.99 -1.98
C ALA A 19 22.88 -31.24 -2.31
N GLY A 20 22.72 -31.80 -3.52
CA GLY A 20 23.46 -32.95 -4.03
C GLY A 20 22.67 -34.26 -4.03
N LEU A 21 23.11 -35.23 -4.87
CA LEU A 21 22.44 -36.55 -5.05
C LEU A 21 22.40 -37.37 -3.77
N SER A 22 23.47 -37.33 -2.96
CA SER A 22 23.54 -38.00 -1.65
C SER A 22 22.62 -37.35 -0.63
N GLY A 23 22.45 -36.01 -0.65
CA GLY A 23 21.52 -35.28 0.18
C GLY A 23 20.05 -35.59 -0.17
N ALA A 24 19.75 -35.79 -1.46
CA ALA A 24 18.42 -36.17 -1.93
C ALA A 24 18.00 -37.56 -1.40
N PHE A 25 18.93 -38.52 -1.36
CA PHE A 25 18.68 -39.88 -0.84
C PHE A 25 18.50 -39.89 0.68
N HIS A 26 19.30 -39.10 1.42
CA HIS A 26 19.21 -38.98 2.88
C HIS A 26 17.91 -38.24 3.28
N SER A 27 17.47 -37.25 2.50
CA SER A 27 16.23 -36.50 2.74
C SER A 27 14.96 -37.31 2.52
N PHE A 28 15.02 -38.44 1.80
CA PHE A 28 13.87 -39.34 1.62
C PHE A 28 13.53 -40.09 2.90
N PHE A 29 14.53 -40.40 3.73
CA PHE A 29 14.37 -41.15 5.00
C PHE A 29 14.35 -40.24 6.24
N ASN A 30 14.94 -39.02 6.16
CA ASN A 30 15.07 -38.14 7.33
C ASN A 30 14.72 -36.69 6.92
N ARG A 31 13.43 -36.38 6.89
CA ARG A 31 12.93 -35.05 6.49
C ARG A 31 13.14 -34.05 7.63
N LYS A 32 14.12 -33.17 7.48
CA LYS A 32 14.29 -32.02 8.38
C LYS A 32 13.35 -30.91 7.96
N TYR A 33 12.51 -30.45 8.89
CA TYR A 33 11.60 -29.31 8.68
C TYR A 33 12.15 -28.10 9.41
N GLU A 34 12.09 -26.97 8.74
CA GLU A 34 12.34 -25.66 9.32
C GLU A 34 11.00 -24.90 9.42
N ILE A 35 10.78 -24.26 10.57
CA ILE A 35 9.56 -23.47 10.79
C ILE A 35 9.84 -22.05 10.35
N PHE A 36 9.14 -21.59 9.33
CA PHE A 36 9.15 -20.21 8.87
C PHE A 36 7.98 -19.45 9.48
N HIS A 37 8.26 -18.48 10.32
CA HIS A 37 7.25 -17.61 10.93
C HIS A 37 6.92 -16.46 9.99
N ALA A 38 5.78 -16.54 9.31
CA ALA A 38 5.33 -15.51 8.38
C ALA A 38 4.65 -14.34 9.10
N LEU A 39 3.95 -14.61 10.21
CA LEU A 39 3.37 -13.61 11.11
C LEU A 39 3.58 -14.06 12.55
N LYS A 40 3.79 -13.09 13.46
CA LYS A 40 4.06 -13.29 14.89
C LYS A 40 3.22 -12.29 15.69
N ASP A 41 2.21 -12.79 16.38
CA ASP A 41 1.38 -12.08 17.37
C ASP A 41 0.84 -10.72 16.88
N ILE A 42 0.33 -10.70 15.65
CA ILE A 42 -0.26 -9.51 15.04
C ILE A 42 -1.60 -9.20 15.71
N SER A 43 -1.72 -7.97 16.21
CA SER A 43 -2.99 -7.43 16.71
C SER A 43 -3.29 -6.10 16.05
N ILE A 44 -4.48 -5.95 15.49
CA ILE A 44 -4.96 -4.73 14.85
C ILE A 44 -6.50 -4.66 14.91
N GLN A 45 -7.01 -3.45 15.09
CA GLN A 45 -8.43 -3.14 15.02
C GLN A 45 -8.66 -2.08 13.95
N ILE A 46 -9.60 -2.29 13.05
CA ILE A 46 -9.90 -1.37 11.95
C ILE A 46 -11.39 -1.00 12.02
N GLU A 47 -11.68 0.29 11.90
CA GLU A 47 -13.04 0.82 11.98
C GLU A 47 -13.77 0.77 10.63
N ASP A 48 -15.11 0.89 10.69
CA ASP A 48 -15.94 0.97 9.50
C ASP A 48 -15.60 2.21 8.65
N GLY A 49 -15.43 2.01 7.35
CA GLY A 49 -15.14 3.08 6.40
C GLY A 49 -13.71 3.62 6.46
N GLU A 50 -12.81 2.98 7.21
CA GLU A 50 -11.41 3.36 7.28
C GLU A 50 -10.64 2.88 6.04
N ILE A 51 -9.66 3.66 5.57
CA ILE A 51 -8.65 3.22 4.60
C ILE A 51 -7.33 3.07 5.34
N VAL A 52 -6.85 1.84 5.49
CA VAL A 52 -5.61 1.51 6.20
C VAL A 52 -4.56 0.98 5.23
N GLY A 53 -3.39 1.61 5.24
CA GLY A 53 -2.22 1.13 4.50
C GLY A 53 -1.48 0.05 5.28
N ILE A 54 -1.23 -1.10 4.66
CA ILE A 54 -0.39 -2.18 5.23
C ILE A 54 0.99 -2.08 4.58
N LEU A 55 1.97 -1.64 5.34
CA LEU A 55 3.34 -1.40 4.89
C LEU A 55 4.30 -2.48 5.39
N GLY A 56 5.40 -2.63 4.70
CA GLY A 56 6.49 -3.55 5.06
C GLY A 56 7.30 -3.97 3.85
N GLU A 57 8.49 -4.47 4.07
CA GLU A 57 9.36 -4.99 3.03
C GLU A 57 8.78 -6.23 2.33
N ASN A 58 9.40 -6.65 1.23
CA ASN A 58 9.04 -7.91 0.58
C ASN A 58 9.31 -9.08 1.53
N GLY A 59 8.31 -9.95 1.68
CA GLY A 59 8.39 -11.07 2.64
C GLY A 59 8.06 -10.71 4.09
N ALA A 60 7.70 -9.45 4.41
CA ALA A 60 7.34 -9.05 5.78
C ALA A 60 6.07 -9.72 6.32
N GLY A 61 5.20 -10.29 5.45
CA GLY A 61 3.98 -10.96 5.86
C GLY A 61 2.68 -10.31 5.37
N LYS A 62 2.73 -9.20 4.62
CA LYS A 62 1.55 -8.44 4.14
C LYS A 62 0.51 -9.33 3.43
N THR A 63 0.92 -10.01 2.36
CA THR A 63 0.03 -10.92 1.62
C THR A 63 -0.45 -12.11 2.46
N THR A 64 0.34 -12.55 3.44
CA THR A 64 -0.08 -13.60 4.38
C THR A 64 -1.20 -13.10 5.28
N LEU A 65 -1.10 -11.87 5.80
CA LEU A 65 -2.15 -11.22 6.58
C LEU A 65 -3.43 -11.09 5.75
N ILE A 66 -3.35 -10.55 4.53
CA ILE A 66 -4.49 -10.46 3.61
C ILE A 66 -5.17 -11.83 3.42
N LYS A 67 -4.41 -12.88 3.13
CA LYS A 67 -4.96 -14.23 2.93
C LYS A 67 -5.63 -14.80 4.16
N LEU A 68 -5.18 -14.48 5.37
CA LEU A 68 -5.83 -14.87 6.62
C LEU A 68 -7.14 -14.10 6.80
N LEU A 69 -7.15 -12.78 6.53
CA LEU A 69 -8.35 -11.95 6.65
C LEU A 69 -9.46 -12.35 5.67
N VAL A 70 -9.11 -12.81 4.45
CA VAL A 70 -10.12 -13.29 3.49
C VAL A 70 -10.45 -14.78 3.63
N GLY A 71 -9.90 -15.48 4.63
CA GLY A 71 -10.15 -16.89 4.88
C GLY A 71 -9.55 -17.85 3.84
N LEU A 72 -8.52 -17.44 3.11
CA LEU A 72 -7.74 -18.30 2.21
C LEU A 72 -6.65 -19.09 2.94
N LEU A 73 -6.29 -18.67 4.15
CA LEU A 73 -5.37 -19.37 5.04
C LEU A 73 -6.00 -19.51 6.42
N HIS A 74 -5.62 -20.61 7.13
CA HIS A 74 -5.88 -20.76 8.55
C HIS A 74 -4.70 -20.21 9.37
N PRO A 75 -4.93 -19.52 10.48
CA PRO A 75 -3.86 -19.12 11.40
C PRO A 75 -3.23 -20.35 12.07
N SER A 76 -2.04 -20.15 12.63
CA SER A 76 -1.41 -21.12 13.52
C SER A 76 -1.84 -20.91 14.97
N SER A 77 -2.10 -19.66 15.35
CA SER A 77 -2.70 -19.24 16.63
C SER A 77 -3.32 -17.84 16.48
N GLY A 78 -4.05 -17.40 17.50
CA GLY A 78 -4.74 -16.11 17.52
C GLY A 78 -6.12 -16.17 16.87
N GLU A 79 -6.80 -15.02 16.89
CA GLU A 79 -8.20 -14.90 16.48
C GLU A 79 -8.40 -13.77 15.48
N VAL A 80 -9.34 -13.97 14.57
CA VAL A 80 -9.82 -12.92 13.65
C VAL A 80 -11.34 -12.90 13.68
N ASN A 81 -11.89 -11.74 13.93
CA ASN A 81 -13.32 -11.46 13.81
C ASN A 81 -13.53 -10.35 12.79
N ILE A 82 -14.33 -10.64 11.75
CA ILE A 82 -14.71 -9.67 10.74
C ILE A 82 -16.24 -9.62 10.69
N ASN A 83 -16.82 -8.52 11.15
CA ASN A 83 -18.28 -8.33 11.24
C ASN A 83 -19.00 -9.50 11.93
N GLY A 84 -18.41 -10.10 12.99
CA GLY A 84 -18.95 -11.25 13.70
C GLY A 84 -18.65 -12.61 13.05
N PHE A 85 -17.85 -12.64 11.98
CA PHE A 85 -17.46 -13.87 11.29
C PHE A 85 -15.99 -14.20 11.52
N THR A 86 -15.73 -15.50 11.66
CA THR A 86 -14.38 -16.05 11.56
C THR A 86 -14.08 -16.37 10.09
N PRO A 87 -13.07 -15.71 9.44
CA PRO A 87 -12.89 -15.77 7.98
C PRO A 87 -12.76 -17.16 7.37
N TRP A 88 -12.01 -18.05 8.02
CA TRP A 88 -11.73 -19.40 7.50
C TRP A 88 -12.91 -20.35 7.59
N ASN A 89 -14.00 -19.98 8.28
CA ASN A 89 -15.27 -20.70 8.21
C ASN A 89 -15.98 -20.50 6.87
N ARG A 90 -15.59 -19.48 6.08
CA ARG A 90 -16.04 -19.20 4.72
C ARG A 90 -17.56 -19.23 4.54
N LYS A 91 -18.30 -18.73 5.54
CA LYS A 91 -19.77 -18.62 5.45
C LYS A 91 -20.16 -17.72 4.27
N SER A 92 -21.23 -18.06 3.56
CA SER A 92 -21.71 -17.29 2.39
C SER A 92 -21.94 -15.80 2.74
N ASP A 93 -22.55 -15.53 3.89
CA ASP A 93 -22.81 -14.15 4.34
C ASP A 93 -21.52 -13.36 4.62
N PHE A 94 -20.44 -14.02 5.03
CA PHE A 94 -19.12 -13.42 5.14
C PHE A 94 -18.56 -13.10 3.75
N LEU A 95 -18.56 -14.08 2.84
CA LEU A 95 -18.00 -13.92 1.50
C LEU A 95 -18.71 -12.83 0.69
N LYS A 96 -19.99 -12.61 0.91
CA LYS A 96 -20.75 -11.49 0.31
C LYS A 96 -20.37 -10.10 0.87
N GLN A 97 -19.69 -10.03 2.01
CA GLN A 97 -19.29 -8.76 2.64
C GLN A 97 -17.83 -8.36 2.37
N ILE A 98 -17.02 -9.26 1.83
CA ILE A 98 -15.60 -9.05 1.64
C ILE A 98 -15.19 -9.27 0.19
N SER A 99 -14.22 -8.48 -0.27
CA SER A 99 -13.60 -8.69 -1.56
C SER A 99 -12.10 -8.50 -1.49
N VAL A 100 -11.38 -9.12 -2.40
CA VAL A 100 -9.93 -8.98 -2.53
C VAL A 100 -9.55 -8.79 -3.99
N VAL A 101 -8.65 -7.82 -4.26
CA VAL A 101 -8.01 -7.64 -5.55
C VAL A 101 -6.51 -7.86 -5.35
N MET A 102 -5.91 -8.76 -6.11
CA MET A 102 -4.49 -9.07 -6.07
C MET A 102 -3.84 -8.59 -7.37
N GLY A 103 -3.01 -7.54 -7.31
CA GLY A 103 -2.42 -6.91 -8.50
C GLY A 103 -1.64 -7.85 -9.42
N GLN A 104 -1.07 -8.91 -8.85
CA GLN A 104 -0.29 -9.91 -9.59
C GLN A 104 -1.10 -11.16 -9.99
N LYS A 105 -2.37 -11.26 -9.64
CA LYS A 105 -3.22 -12.43 -9.93
C LYS A 105 -4.50 -11.99 -10.61
N ASN A 106 -4.78 -12.64 -11.74
CA ASN A 106 -6.04 -12.42 -12.45
C ASN A 106 -7.17 -13.21 -11.77
N GLN A 107 -8.29 -12.56 -11.56
CA GLN A 107 -9.56 -13.15 -11.11
C GLN A 107 -10.53 -13.29 -12.30
N LEU A 108 -10.36 -12.45 -13.32
CA LEU A 108 -11.14 -12.49 -14.54
C LEU A 108 -10.63 -13.60 -15.48
N TRP A 109 -11.53 -14.18 -16.21
CA TRP A 109 -11.20 -15.22 -17.19
C TRP A 109 -10.52 -14.61 -18.40
N TRP A 110 -9.32 -15.12 -18.70
CA TRP A 110 -8.37 -14.53 -19.62
C TRP A 110 -8.84 -14.47 -21.07
N ASP A 111 -9.57 -15.51 -21.51
CA ASP A 111 -9.95 -15.70 -22.92
C ASP A 111 -11.33 -15.12 -23.28
N ILE A 112 -12.09 -14.62 -22.31
CA ILE A 112 -13.41 -14.03 -22.54
C ILE A 112 -13.41 -12.54 -22.17
N PRO A 113 -14.39 -11.75 -22.65
CA PRO A 113 -14.60 -10.38 -22.23
C PRO A 113 -14.87 -10.28 -20.73
N ALA A 114 -14.48 -9.14 -20.12
CA ALA A 114 -14.75 -8.89 -18.70
C ALA A 114 -16.26 -8.89 -18.39
N SER A 115 -17.10 -8.41 -19.32
CA SER A 115 -18.58 -8.44 -19.20
C SER A 115 -19.13 -9.83 -18.89
N GLU A 116 -18.56 -10.90 -19.49
CA GLU A 116 -18.99 -12.27 -19.22
C GLU A 116 -18.62 -12.72 -17.79
N SER A 117 -17.42 -12.35 -17.32
CA SER A 117 -17.02 -12.60 -15.92
C SER A 117 -17.90 -11.82 -14.93
N PHE A 118 -18.35 -10.63 -15.29
CA PHE A 118 -19.27 -9.83 -14.45
C PHE A 118 -20.65 -10.48 -14.34
N LEU A 119 -21.17 -11.06 -15.45
CA LEU A 119 -22.42 -11.82 -15.42
C LEU A 119 -22.30 -13.06 -14.52
N LEU A 120 -21.16 -13.74 -14.56
CA LEU A 120 -20.88 -14.84 -13.65
C LEU A 120 -20.88 -14.38 -12.19
N ASN A 121 -20.21 -13.28 -11.86
CA ASN A 121 -20.21 -12.70 -10.52
C ASN A 121 -21.62 -12.30 -10.06
N GLN A 122 -22.44 -11.73 -10.98
CA GLN A 122 -23.84 -11.46 -10.68
C GLN A 122 -24.58 -12.70 -10.17
N LYS A 123 -24.36 -13.87 -10.84
CA LYS A 123 -25.01 -15.12 -10.44
C LYS A 123 -24.43 -15.71 -9.16
N ILE A 124 -23.10 -15.68 -9.01
CA ILE A 124 -22.43 -16.20 -7.80
C ILE A 124 -22.84 -15.43 -6.54
N TYR A 125 -22.89 -14.10 -6.63
CA TYR A 125 -23.27 -13.23 -5.51
C TYR A 125 -24.77 -12.98 -5.41
N GLU A 126 -25.59 -13.58 -6.29
CA GLU A 126 -27.06 -13.44 -6.33
C GLU A 126 -27.50 -11.98 -6.41
N ILE A 127 -26.81 -11.17 -7.22
CA ILE A 127 -27.10 -9.73 -7.34
C ILE A 127 -28.36 -9.54 -8.19
N PRO A 128 -29.39 -8.84 -7.69
CA PRO A 128 -30.59 -8.54 -8.46
C PRO A 128 -30.25 -7.76 -9.76
N GLU A 129 -30.94 -8.08 -10.86
CA GLU A 129 -30.66 -7.55 -12.21
C GLU A 129 -30.58 -6.02 -12.24
N ILE A 130 -31.53 -5.34 -11.60
CA ILE A 130 -31.57 -3.88 -11.55
C ILE A 130 -30.36 -3.33 -10.80
N GLN A 131 -30.03 -3.92 -9.65
CA GLN A 131 -28.86 -3.52 -8.86
C GLN A 131 -27.56 -3.75 -9.64
N TYR A 132 -27.43 -4.91 -10.29
CA TYR A 132 -26.28 -5.24 -11.13
C TYR A 132 -26.06 -4.19 -12.21
N LYS A 133 -27.09 -3.88 -13.02
CA LYS A 133 -26.99 -2.90 -14.10
C LYS A 133 -26.60 -1.50 -13.58
N ASN A 134 -27.24 -1.05 -12.52
CA ASN A 134 -26.95 0.27 -11.94
C ASN A 134 -25.52 0.34 -11.40
N THR A 135 -25.10 -0.69 -10.68
CA THR A 135 -23.73 -0.73 -10.11
C THR A 135 -22.67 -0.87 -11.21
N LEU A 136 -22.90 -1.74 -12.22
CA LEU A 136 -21.99 -1.90 -13.32
C LEU A 136 -21.80 -0.59 -14.09
N ASN A 137 -22.89 0.08 -14.48
CA ASN A 137 -22.83 1.34 -15.21
C ASN A 137 -22.05 2.40 -14.42
N GLU A 138 -22.35 2.56 -13.12
CA GLU A 138 -21.64 3.50 -12.26
C GLU A 138 -20.12 3.21 -12.21
N LEU A 139 -19.72 1.96 -11.97
CA LEU A 139 -18.32 1.60 -11.85
C LEU A 139 -17.57 1.76 -13.20
N VAL A 140 -18.22 1.41 -14.29
CA VAL A 140 -17.70 1.55 -15.65
C VAL A 140 -17.47 3.02 -16.01
N ASP A 141 -18.43 3.89 -15.68
CA ASP A 141 -18.33 5.33 -15.93
C ASP A 141 -17.21 5.96 -15.09
N LEU A 142 -17.13 5.63 -13.80
CA LEU A 142 -16.08 6.13 -12.90
C LEU A 142 -14.67 5.74 -13.36
N LEU A 143 -14.50 4.52 -13.84
CA LEU A 143 -13.20 4.02 -14.29
C LEU A 143 -12.93 4.28 -15.78
N SER A 144 -13.91 4.84 -16.51
CA SER A 144 -13.83 5.20 -17.93
C SER A 144 -13.38 4.02 -18.80
N VAL A 145 -14.15 2.91 -18.77
CA VAL A 145 -13.81 1.66 -19.47
C VAL A 145 -14.96 1.08 -20.30
N GLN A 146 -15.93 1.92 -20.72
CA GLN A 146 -17.12 1.51 -21.47
C GLN A 146 -16.78 0.77 -22.77
N ASP A 147 -15.79 1.27 -23.50
CA ASP A 147 -15.33 0.73 -24.78
C ASP A 147 -14.53 -0.58 -24.64
N LYS A 148 -14.17 -0.97 -23.41
CA LYS A 148 -13.35 -2.15 -23.11
C LYS A 148 -14.12 -3.34 -22.57
N LEU A 149 -15.39 -3.18 -22.24
CA LEU A 149 -16.21 -4.24 -21.60
C LEU A 149 -16.27 -5.53 -22.40
N ASN A 150 -16.35 -5.41 -23.73
CA ASN A 150 -16.49 -6.54 -24.66
C ASN A 150 -15.16 -6.99 -25.28
N VAL A 151 -14.04 -6.44 -24.80
CA VAL A 151 -12.69 -6.86 -25.21
C VAL A 151 -12.25 -8.02 -24.33
N GLN A 152 -11.65 -9.06 -24.93
CA GLN A 152 -11.07 -10.18 -24.18
C GLN A 152 -10.03 -9.67 -23.18
N VAL A 153 -10.06 -10.17 -21.94
CA VAL A 153 -9.17 -9.71 -20.85
C VAL A 153 -7.70 -9.76 -21.24
N ARG A 154 -7.26 -10.78 -21.99
CA ARG A 154 -5.87 -10.90 -22.47
C ARG A 154 -5.42 -9.80 -23.43
N ARG A 155 -6.35 -9.05 -24.04
CA ARG A 155 -6.05 -7.94 -24.97
C ARG A 155 -6.04 -6.58 -24.30
N LEU A 156 -6.45 -6.51 -23.03
CA LEU A 156 -6.45 -5.29 -22.25
C LEU A 156 -5.01 -4.95 -21.80
N SER A 157 -4.70 -3.67 -21.73
CA SER A 157 -3.51 -3.20 -21.03
C SER A 157 -3.58 -3.57 -19.54
N LEU A 158 -2.46 -3.53 -18.83
CA LEU A 158 -2.42 -3.86 -17.42
C LEU A 158 -3.34 -2.93 -16.61
N GLY A 159 -3.38 -1.63 -16.92
CA GLY A 159 -4.25 -0.65 -16.27
C GLY A 159 -5.74 -0.89 -16.56
N GLU A 160 -6.10 -1.16 -17.83
CA GLU A 160 -7.48 -1.50 -18.18
C GLU A 160 -7.93 -2.78 -17.49
N ARG A 161 -7.07 -3.80 -17.46
CA ARG A 161 -7.36 -5.06 -16.76
C ARG A 161 -7.56 -4.85 -15.27
N MET A 162 -6.70 -4.07 -14.59
CA MET A 162 -6.86 -3.76 -13.18
C MET A 162 -8.17 -3.05 -12.89
N LYS A 163 -8.59 -2.12 -13.75
CA LYS A 163 -9.91 -1.48 -13.62
C LYS A 163 -11.05 -2.49 -13.70
N MET A 164 -10.97 -3.48 -14.62
CA MET A 164 -11.96 -4.56 -14.70
C MET A 164 -11.95 -5.47 -13.47
N GLU A 165 -10.77 -5.80 -12.92
CA GLU A 165 -10.64 -6.55 -11.65
C GLU A 165 -11.32 -5.81 -10.48
N ILE A 166 -11.12 -4.49 -10.39
CA ILE A 166 -11.76 -3.64 -9.38
C ILE A 166 -13.30 -3.62 -9.57
N ILE A 167 -13.79 -3.49 -10.81
CA ILE A 167 -15.23 -3.57 -11.09
C ILE A 167 -15.78 -4.92 -10.60
N ALA A 168 -15.16 -6.04 -11.00
CA ALA A 168 -15.58 -7.37 -10.60
C ALA A 168 -15.66 -7.52 -9.07
N ALA A 169 -14.66 -6.99 -8.37
CA ALA A 169 -14.57 -7.02 -6.92
C ALA A 169 -15.65 -6.21 -6.20
N LEU A 170 -16.24 -5.20 -6.86
CA LEU A 170 -17.17 -4.25 -6.26
C LEU A 170 -18.64 -4.42 -6.69
N LEU A 171 -18.93 -5.30 -7.68
CA LEU A 171 -20.28 -5.50 -8.19
C LEU A 171 -21.32 -5.87 -7.11
N HIS A 172 -20.91 -6.65 -6.12
CA HIS A 172 -21.76 -7.09 -5.02
C HIS A 172 -21.77 -6.12 -3.81
N LYS A 173 -21.13 -4.94 -3.95
CA LYS A 173 -21.05 -3.89 -2.92
C LYS A 173 -20.53 -4.40 -1.57
N PRO A 174 -19.32 -4.96 -1.53
CA PRO A 174 -18.73 -5.46 -0.29
C PRO A 174 -18.54 -4.34 0.74
N LYS A 175 -18.62 -4.67 2.03
CA LYS A 175 -18.31 -3.74 3.13
C LYS A 175 -16.81 -3.54 3.31
N ILE A 176 -16.02 -4.56 2.96
CA ILE A 176 -14.58 -4.58 3.15
C ILE A 176 -13.90 -5.00 1.85
N VAL A 177 -12.91 -4.24 1.43
CA VAL A 177 -12.11 -4.51 0.23
C VAL A 177 -10.63 -4.52 0.58
N LEU A 178 -9.96 -5.60 0.22
CA LEU A 178 -8.51 -5.72 0.35
C LEU A 178 -7.87 -5.56 -1.03
N LEU A 179 -6.97 -4.60 -1.14
CA LEU A 179 -6.23 -4.31 -2.37
C LEU A 179 -4.75 -4.65 -2.16
N ASP A 180 -4.30 -5.76 -2.74
CA ASP A 180 -2.90 -6.21 -2.64
C ASP A 180 -2.12 -5.72 -3.86
N GLU A 181 -1.41 -4.59 -3.72
CA GLU A 181 -0.61 -3.93 -4.76
C GLU A 181 -1.40 -3.58 -6.05
N PRO A 182 -2.53 -2.86 -5.94
CA PRO A 182 -3.44 -2.66 -7.08
C PRO A 182 -2.87 -1.77 -8.19
N THR A 183 -1.78 -1.05 -7.94
CA THR A 183 -1.17 -0.09 -8.87
C THR A 183 0.16 -0.54 -9.44
N ILE A 184 0.61 -1.75 -9.06
CA ILE A 184 1.93 -2.26 -9.47
C ILE A 184 2.03 -2.40 -10.99
N GLY A 185 3.09 -1.81 -11.58
CA GLY A 185 3.35 -1.89 -13.01
C GLY A 185 2.40 -1.09 -13.89
N LEU A 186 1.50 -0.28 -13.31
CA LEU A 186 0.60 0.59 -14.05
C LEU A 186 1.29 1.90 -14.45
N ASP A 187 0.83 2.49 -15.55
CA ASP A 187 1.19 3.85 -15.91
C ASP A 187 0.60 4.88 -14.91
N VAL A 188 1.20 6.08 -14.88
CA VAL A 188 0.85 7.16 -13.93
C VAL A 188 -0.63 7.55 -14.00
N ILE A 189 -1.22 7.58 -15.21
CA ILE A 189 -2.63 7.95 -15.40
C ILE A 189 -3.54 6.88 -14.82
N SER A 190 -3.23 5.61 -15.05
CA SER A 190 -3.99 4.48 -14.49
C SER A 190 -3.89 4.43 -12.96
N GLN A 191 -2.71 4.69 -12.39
CA GLN A 191 -2.53 4.79 -10.94
C GLN A 191 -3.37 5.92 -10.34
N LEU A 192 -3.34 7.12 -10.95
CA LEU A 192 -4.13 8.26 -10.50
C LEU A 192 -5.62 7.95 -10.50
N LYS A 193 -6.12 7.38 -11.60
CA LYS A 193 -7.55 7.00 -11.73
C LYS A 193 -7.99 6.00 -10.66
N ILE A 194 -7.15 5.00 -10.34
CA ILE A 194 -7.47 4.02 -9.30
C ILE A 194 -7.50 4.70 -7.91
N ARG A 195 -6.57 5.61 -7.61
CA ARG A 195 -6.56 6.37 -6.35
C ARG A 195 -7.82 7.23 -6.19
N GLU A 196 -8.15 8.03 -7.21
CA GLU A 196 -9.37 8.85 -7.23
C GLU A 196 -10.62 7.99 -7.03
N PHE A 197 -10.68 6.86 -7.71
CA PHE A 197 -11.78 5.91 -7.61
C PHE A 197 -11.93 5.32 -6.19
N VAL A 198 -10.83 4.82 -5.59
CA VAL A 198 -10.86 4.24 -4.23
C VAL A 198 -11.33 5.28 -3.21
N LYS A 199 -10.83 6.51 -3.30
CA LYS A 199 -11.22 7.62 -2.42
C LYS A 199 -12.72 7.93 -2.57
N TYR A 200 -13.17 8.13 -3.80
CA TYR A 200 -14.59 8.41 -4.09
C TYR A 200 -15.50 7.27 -3.57
N TYR A 201 -15.12 6.02 -3.84
CA TYR A 201 -15.93 4.86 -3.46
C TYR A 201 -16.02 4.71 -1.93
N ASN A 202 -14.91 4.91 -1.22
CA ASN A 202 -14.88 4.91 0.24
C ASN A 202 -15.77 6.05 0.81
N GLU A 203 -15.65 7.26 0.30
CA GLU A 203 -16.44 8.41 0.75
C GLU A 203 -17.94 8.19 0.55
N LYS A 204 -18.32 7.62 -0.59
CA LYS A 204 -19.73 7.40 -0.98
C LYS A 204 -20.38 6.23 -0.24
N TYR A 205 -19.67 5.10 -0.15
CA TYR A 205 -20.24 3.84 0.35
C TYR A 205 -19.77 3.47 1.75
N LYS A 206 -18.83 4.22 2.32
CA LYS A 206 -18.22 3.93 3.61
C LYS A 206 -17.60 2.52 3.66
N THR A 207 -17.14 2.04 2.53
CA THR A 207 -16.45 0.76 2.42
C THR A 207 -15.09 0.84 3.09
N THR A 208 -14.76 -0.13 3.93
CA THR A 208 -13.43 -0.23 4.57
C THR A 208 -12.43 -0.78 3.56
N PHE A 209 -11.29 -0.12 3.43
CA PHE A 209 -10.22 -0.57 2.54
C PHE A 209 -8.95 -0.93 3.32
N LEU A 210 -8.35 -2.07 3.01
CA LEU A 210 -6.98 -2.42 3.38
C LEU A 210 -6.14 -2.42 2.12
N LEU A 211 -5.13 -1.58 2.07
CA LEU A 211 -4.29 -1.37 0.90
C LEU A 211 -2.85 -1.76 1.19
N THR A 212 -2.27 -2.67 0.42
CA THR A 212 -0.81 -2.80 0.35
C THR A 212 -0.31 -2.08 -0.89
N SER A 213 0.77 -1.34 -0.78
CA SER A 213 1.44 -0.75 -1.94
C SER A 213 2.95 -0.66 -1.72
N HIS A 214 3.71 -0.79 -2.80
CA HIS A 214 5.12 -0.45 -2.87
C HIS A 214 5.35 1.03 -3.25
N TYR A 215 4.32 1.68 -3.78
CA TYR A 215 4.36 3.09 -4.12
C TYR A 215 3.87 3.92 -2.93
N MET A 216 4.77 4.66 -2.28
CA MET A 216 4.42 5.47 -1.12
C MET A 216 3.41 6.57 -1.46
N HIS A 217 3.38 7.04 -2.71
CA HIS A 217 2.36 7.97 -3.20
C HIS A 217 0.93 7.42 -3.10
N ASP A 218 0.70 6.11 -3.26
CA ASP A 218 -0.62 5.52 -3.08
C ASP A 218 -1.05 5.60 -1.61
N ILE A 219 -0.12 5.28 -0.72
CA ILE A 219 -0.34 5.32 0.73
C ILE A 219 -0.60 6.75 1.17
N GLN A 220 0.23 7.70 0.75
CA GLN A 220 0.09 9.12 1.09
C GLN A 220 -1.25 9.71 0.60
N ALA A 221 -1.68 9.31 -0.61
CA ALA A 221 -2.91 9.83 -1.21
C ALA A 221 -4.19 9.25 -0.60
N LEU A 222 -4.14 8.01 -0.10
CA LEU A 222 -5.32 7.25 0.30
C LEU A 222 -5.42 7.01 1.81
N CYS A 223 -4.29 6.81 2.50
CA CYS A 223 -4.27 6.28 3.85
C CYS A 223 -3.85 7.34 4.86
N LYS A 224 -4.72 7.69 5.81
CA LYS A 224 -4.32 8.48 6.98
C LYS A 224 -3.60 7.63 8.02
N ARG A 225 -3.97 6.35 8.12
CA ARG A 225 -3.39 5.38 9.06
C ARG A 225 -2.66 4.29 8.33
N VAL A 226 -1.53 3.88 8.89
CA VAL A 226 -0.74 2.76 8.38
C VAL A 226 -0.44 1.77 9.48
N PHE A 227 -0.44 0.50 9.08
CA PHE A 227 -0.01 -0.63 9.89
C PHE A 227 1.26 -1.21 9.26
N VAL A 228 2.37 -1.10 9.98
CA VAL A 228 3.69 -1.52 9.47
C VAL A 228 4.06 -2.88 10.01
N ILE A 229 4.38 -3.81 9.12
CA ILE A 229 4.84 -5.16 9.44
C ILE A 229 6.32 -5.27 9.07
N HIS A 230 7.14 -5.74 10.01
CA HIS A 230 8.54 -6.03 9.79
C HIS A 230 8.88 -7.44 10.31
N LYS A 231 9.46 -8.29 9.47
CA LYS A 231 9.83 -9.68 9.80
C LYS A 231 8.70 -10.48 10.49
N GLY A 232 7.47 -10.24 10.05
CA GLY A 232 6.27 -10.90 10.54
C GLY A 232 5.66 -10.32 11.82
N ALA A 233 6.26 -9.32 12.43
CA ALA A 233 5.74 -8.66 13.63
C ALA A 233 5.19 -7.26 13.32
N SER A 234 4.26 -6.79 14.15
CA SER A 234 3.78 -5.40 14.11
C SER A 234 4.88 -4.47 14.59
N LEU A 235 5.18 -3.45 13.80
CA LEU A 235 6.20 -2.47 14.10
C LEU A 235 5.62 -1.09 14.45
N TYR A 236 4.56 -0.69 13.76
CA TYR A 236 3.88 0.58 13.95
C TYR A 236 2.41 0.46 13.56
N ASP A 237 1.54 1.12 14.29
CA ASP A 237 0.13 1.29 13.97
C ASP A 237 -0.28 2.71 14.34
N GLY A 238 -0.57 3.54 13.34
CA GLY A 238 -0.90 4.93 13.59
C GLY A 238 -0.91 5.81 12.34
N ASP A 239 -0.91 7.11 12.59
CA ASP A 239 -0.97 8.15 11.57
C ASP A 239 0.29 8.15 10.68
N PHE A 240 0.09 8.16 9.36
CA PHE A 240 1.18 8.07 8.39
C PHE A 240 2.06 9.34 8.36
N GLU A 241 1.46 10.51 8.44
CA GLU A 241 2.23 11.77 8.44
C GLU A 241 3.08 11.89 9.70
N LYS A 242 2.55 11.46 10.86
CA LYS A 242 3.33 11.41 12.10
C LYS A 242 4.52 10.46 11.99
N LEU A 243 4.34 9.30 11.34
CA LEU A 243 5.46 8.39 11.09
C LEU A 243 6.51 9.03 10.19
N VAL A 244 6.12 9.61 9.07
CA VAL A 244 7.04 10.28 8.13
C VAL A 244 7.82 11.39 8.83
N ASN A 245 7.14 12.28 9.56
CA ASN A 245 7.75 13.38 10.29
C ASN A 245 8.68 12.92 11.44
N ARG A 246 8.37 11.79 12.07
CA ARG A 246 9.22 11.19 13.10
C ARG A 246 10.52 10.63 12.52
N VAL A 247 10.42 9.98 11.36
CA VAL A 247 11.58 9.38 10.68
C VAL A 247 12.48 10.44 10.06
N ASN A 248 11.89 11.43 9.42
CA ASN A 248 12.66 12.52 8.81
C ASN A 248 11.96 13.87 9.00
N PRO A 249 12.29 14.59 10.07
CA PRO A 249 11.73 15.91 10.36
C PRO A 249 12.36 17.03 9.51
N LYS A 250 13.14 16.70 8.48
CA LYS A 250 13.83 17.65 7.63
C LYS A 250 13.00 18.01 6.39
N ARG A 251 13.20 19.22 5.90
CA ARG A 251 12.71 19.69 4.60
C ARG A 251 13.87 20.07 3.70
N LYS A 252 13.60 20.06 2.41
CA LYS A 252 14.51 20.54 1.37
C LYS A 252 14.18 21.99 1.07
N LEU A 253 15.16 22.86 1.27
CA LEU A 253 15.13 24.25 0.84
C LEU A 253 15.85 24.35 -0.50
N ILE A 254 15.19 24.93 -1.49
CA ILE A 254 15.78 25.36 -2.75
C ILE A 254 15.74 26.88 -2.75
N PHE A 255 16.90 27.52 -2.69
CA PHE A 255 17.04 28.97 -2.69
C PHE A 255 17.83 29.36 -3.90
N GLU A 256 17.21 30.09 -4.82
CA GLU A 256 17.85 30.60 -6.03
C GLU A 256 18.17 32.06 -5.82
N PHE A 257 19.44 32.38 -5.86
CA PHE A 257 19.94 33.76 -5.81
C PHE A 257 19.80 34.46 -7.17
N SER A 258 19.51 35.75 -7.16
CA SER A 258 19.48 36.57 -8.40
C SER A 258 20.88 36.75 -9.04
N GLU A 259 21.92 36.65 -8.23
CA GLU A 259 23.32 36.72 -8.62
C GLU A 259 24.13 35.68 -7.85
N ILE A 260 25.35 35.35 -8.32
CA ILE A 260 26.20 34.35 -7.65
C ILE A 260 26.57 34.86 -6.24
N PRO A 261 26.19 34.15 -5.16
CA PRO A 261 26.48 34.57 -3.79
C PRO A 261 27.97 34.41 -3.44
N ASP A 262 28.41 35.08 -2.38
CA ASP A 262 29.74 34.83 -1.80
C ASP A 262 29.84 33.36 -1.32
N THR A 263 30.49 32.55 -2.13
CA THR A 263 30.61 31.12 -1.91
C THR A 263 31.22 30.75 -0.55
N ASN A 264 32.18 31.56 -0.07
CA ASN A 264 32.85 31.29 1.21
C ASN A 264 31.91 31.58 2.38
N LYS A 265 31.21 32.70 2.37
CA LYS A 265 30.22 33.05 3.40
C LYS A 265 29.08 32.05 3.42
N THR A 266 28.58 31.64 2.24
CA THR A 266 27.51 30.66 2.11
C THR A 266 27.93 29.30 2.67
N LYS A 267 29.14 28.81 2.37
CA LYS A 267 29.67 27.57 2.93
C LYS A 267 29.82 27.59 4.44
N ILE A 268 30.28 28.71 5.01
CA ILE A 268 30.41 28.89 6.48
C ILE A 268 29.03 28.81 7.14
N LEU A 269 28.04 29.51 6.58
CA LEU A 269 26.66 29.50 7.08
C LEU A 269 26.05 28.10 7.08
N LEU A 270 26.30 27.36 6.01
CA LEU A 270 25.65 26.04 5.76
C LEU A 270 26.44 24.84 6.29
N GLN A 271 27.63 25.04 6.91
CA GLN A 271 28.52 23.96 7.33
C GLN A 271 27.86 22.89 8.24
N LYS A 272 26.78 23.24 8.96
CA LYS A 272 26.01 22.33 9.82
C LYS A 272 24.90 21.57 9.11
N TYR A 273 24.62 21.86 7.82
CA TYR A 273 23.56 21.25 7.03
C TYR A 273 24.14 20.41 5.90
N ILE A 274 23.32 19.51 5.38
CA ILE A 274 23.60 18.87 4.09
C ILE A 274 23.19 19.86 3.02
N PHE A 275 24.14 20.34 2.21
CA PHE A 275 23.85 21.32 1.17
C PHE A 275 24.64 21.07 -0.11
N ASN A 276 24.10 21.60 -1.21
CA ASN A 276 24.77 21.71 -2.50
C ASN A 276 24.50 23.11 -3.07
N LEU A 277 25.56 23.82 -3.47
CA LEU A 277 25.49 25.12 -4.09
C LEU A 277 26.07 25.01 -5.49
N ASN A 278 25.25 25.23 -6.52
CA ASN A 278 25.64 25.26 -7.92
C ASN A 278 25.30 26.65 -8.46
N ASP A 279 26.32 27.44 -8.75
CA ASP A 279 26.20 28.85 -9.22
C ASP A 279 25.26 29.66 -8.31
N THR A 280 24.02 29.87 -8.75
CA THR A 280 23.00 30.65 -8.03
C THR A 280 22.02 29.78 -7.25
N ILE A 281 22.01 28.44 -7.44
CA ILE A 281 21.02 27.58 -6.84
C ILE A 281 21.58 26.81 -5.63
N LEU A 282 21.02 27.08 -4.47
CA LEU A 282 21.31 26.40 -3.23
C LEU A 282 20.24 25.36 -2.94
N HIS A 283 20.65 24.12 -2.73
CA HIS A 283 19.84 23.07 -2.13
C HIS A 283 20.35 22.80 -0.72
N ALA A 284 19.49 22.83 0.28
CA ALA A 284 19.85 22.51 1.66
C ALA A 284 18.77 21.64 2.30
N GLU A 285 19.20 20.67 3.13
CA GLU A 285 18.31 19.84 3.94
C GLU A 285 18.48 20.22 5.42
N LEU A 286 17.38 20.64 6.05
CA LEU A 286 17.40 21.12 7.41
C LEU A 286 16.08 20.86 8.14
N PRO A 287 16.11 20.81 9.50
CA PRO A 287 14.89 20.69 10.29
C PRO A 287 13.95 21.86 10.06
N ASP A 288 12.65 21.60 10.02
CA ASP A 288 11.60 22.61 9.79
C ASP A 288 11.72 23.81 10.73
N LYS A 289 12.10 23.58 11.99
CA LYS A 289 12.30 24.64 13.00
C LYS A 289 13.43 25.62 12.67
N GLU A 290 14.40 25.23 11.86
CA GLU A 290 15.57 26.05 11.48
C GLU A 290 15.37 26.77 10.15
N LEU A 291 14.34 26.44 9.39
CA LEU A 291 14.05 26.94 8.05
C LEU A 291 13.93 28.48 8.03
N THR A 292 13.12 29.05 8.91
CA THR A 292 12.87 30.49 8.95
C THR A 292 14.15 31.27 9.25
N ASN A 293 14.97 30.76 10.18
CA ASN A 293 16.23 31.41 10.54
C ASN A 293 17.22 31.34 9.37
N LEU A 294 17.38 30.17 8.75
CA LEU A 294 18.30 30.04 7.62
C LEU A 294 17.87 30.89 6.43
N VAL A 295 16.59 30.93 6.11
CA VAL A 295 16.09 31.78 5.02
C VAL A 295 16.38 33.27 5.31
N SER A 296 16.18 33.71 6.55
CA SER A 296 16.52 35.10 6.95
C SER A 296 18.02 35.40 6.77
N GLU A 297 18.89 34.46 7.16
CA GLU A 297 20.34 34.64 7.00
C GLU A 297 20.75 34.61 5.51
N LEU A 298 20.12 33.81 4.67
CA LEU A 298 20.37 33.76 3.23
C LEU A 298 19.99 35.06 2.52
N PHE A 299 18.97 35.78 2.99
CA PHE A 299 18.65 37.14 2.48
C PHE A 299 19.77 38.16 2.68
N HIS A 300 20.59 37.99 3.71
CA HIS A 300 21.76 38.84 3.94
C HIS A 300 22.95 38.53 3.00
N LEU A 301 22.93 37.32 2.38
CA LEU A 301 23.97 36.93 1.41
C LEU A 301 23.61 37.29 -0.04
N GLY A 302 22.35 37.53 -0.34
CA GLY A 302 21.90 37.92 -1.66
C GLY A 302 20.37 37.94 -1.79
N ILE A 303 19.92 38.62 -2.84
CA ILE A 303 18.48 38.74 -3.14
C ILE A 303 18.02 37.41 -3.79
N PRO A 304 16.94 36.79 -3.32
CA PRO A 304 16.42 35.60 -3.96
C PRO A 304 15.69 35.92 -5.26
N ALA A 305 15.92 35.09 -6.27
CA ALA A 305 15.08 35.00 -7.46
C ALA A 305 13.88 34.11 -7.22
N SER A 306 14.09 33.00 -6.49
CA SER A 306 13.02 32.13 -6.04
C SER A 306 13.38 31.43 -4.71
N ILE A 307 12.34 31.04 -3.95
CA ILE A 307 12.47 30.21 -2.73
C ILE A 307 11.42 29.11 -2.80
N THR A 308 11.85 27.87 -2.79
CA THR A 308 10.98 26.71 -2.78
C THR A 308 11.29 25.83 -1.58
N MET A 309 10.25 25.38 -0.88
CA MET A 309 10.36 24.44 0.23
C MET A 309 9.61 23.18 -0.14
N GLU A 310 10.29 22.05 -0.09
CA GLU A 310 9.75 20.75 -0.43
C GLU A 310 9.90 19.78 0.73
N ASP A 311 8.91 18.92 0.92
CA ASP A 311 9.10 17.75 1.78
C ASP A 311 10.08 16.80 1.10
N LEU A 312 10.86 16.08 1.90
CA LEU A 312 11.72 15.04 1.35
C LEU A 312 10.88 13.90 0.78
N PRO A 313 11.35 13.22 -0.29
CA PRO A 313 10.62 12.10 -0.86
C PRO A 313 10.25 11.06 0.20
N VAL A 314 8.97 10.73 0.29
CA VAL A 314 8.45 9.79 1.28
C VAL A 314 9.06 8.41 1.11
N GLU A 315 9.41 8.04 -0.12
CA GLU A 315 10.11 6.80 -0.47
C GLU A 315 11.47 6.69 0.25
N ASP A 316 12.27 7.76 0.25
CA ASP A 316 13.59 7.78 0.89
C ASP A 316 13.46 7.75 2.41
N THR A 317 12.46 8.47 2.94
CA THR A 317 12.11 8.45 4.37
C THR A 317 11.73 7.04 4.82
N MET A 318 10.82 6.39 4.10
CA MET A 318 10.39 5.02 4.44
C MET A 318 11.50 3.99 4.22
N ARG A 319 12.37 4.16 3.23
CA ARG A 319 13.55 3.32 3.07
C ARG A 319 14.46 3.41 4.30
N SER A 320 14.73 4.63 4.79
CA SER A 320 15.53 4.86 6.00
C SER A 320 14.89 4.21 7.22
N PHE A 321 13.56 4.30 7.34
CA PHE A 321 12.80 3.64 8.41
C PHE A 321 12.98 2.12 8.40
N PHE A 322 12.82 1.46 7.25
CA PHE A 322 12.96 0.01 7.17
C PHE A 322 14.40 -0.50 7.37
N MET A 323 15.41 0.32 7.06
CA MET A 323 16.81 -0.05 7.30
C MET A 323 17.19 -0.06 8.79
N ALA A 324 16.58 0.77 9.62
CA ALA A 324 16.88 0.88 11.05
C ALA A 324 15.66 1.31 11.86
N PRO A 325 14.59 0.49 11.91
CA PRO A 325 13.32 0.88 12.52
C PRO A 325 13.45 1.16 14.03
N GLU A 326 14.36 0.50 14.72
CA GLU A 326 14.57 0.67 16.16
C GLU A 326 14.97 2.11 16.53
N LYS A 327 15.62 2.85 15.63
CA LYS A 327 16.02 4.25 15.86
C LYS A 327 14.84 5.23 15.94
N PHE A 328 13.68 4.82 15.47
CA PHE A 328 12.52 5.71 15.27
C PHE A 328 11.31 5.35 16.14
N LEU A 329 11.36 4.26 16.88
CA LEU A 329 10.20 3.73 17.62
C LEU A 329 10.35 3.83 19.16
N GLU A 330 11.48 4.35 19.65
CA GLU A 330 11.69 4.65 21.06
C GLU A 330 10.95 5.92 21.54
#